data_9e8221335e03917cd3634b2cfa8e70ff
#
_entry.id   9e8221335e03917cd3634b2cfa8e70ff
#
_cell.length_a   1.000
_cell.length_b   1.000
_cell.length_c   1.000
_cell.angle_alpha   90.00
_cell.angle_beta   90.00
_cell.angle_gamma   90.00
#
_symmetry.space_group_name_H-M   'P 1'
#
loop_
_entity.id
_entity.type
_entity.pdbx_description
1 polymer ?
#
loop_
_entity_poly.entity_id
_entity_poly.type
_entity_poly.pdbx_seq_one_letter_code
_entity_poly.pdbx_strand_id
1 'polypeptide(L)'
;MRKFLIDGAAIFFSILASFSVENYREDLEKKSILNDSVITLGEEISNNVEYTKEHLKQIKNIEYMTEYIINNYYSLKIEELYSIHNNNPFLHGFDINGKIKYIKQYSDGEITSFFYAWLAWEPENIFFLSMLNSGALLKIKNTKLRREIESIYTRQEERVNGMALATKSIGEPSIEWFEEKENLYKSDVLIKDVFYKHRDQKLKNIMKNKLGLLNNRISDIENYLQSLQNVVKLISSEYKKLD
;
A
#
# COMPACT_ATOMS: atom_id res chain seq x y z
N MET A 1 -5.57 -67.38 33.18
CA MET A 1 -4.53 -66.63 32.48
C MET A 1 -4.95 -66.14 31.05
N ARG A 2 -5.43 -67.02 30.16
CA ARG A 2 -5.77 -66.63 28.79
C ARG A 2 -6.85 -65.51 28.66
N LYS A 3 -7.86 -65.50 29.52
CA LYS A 3 -8.93 -64.49 29.54
C LYS A 3 -8.38 -63.12 29.94
N PHE A 4 -7.54 -63.02 30.94
CA PHE A 4 -6.89 -61.78 31.37
C PHE A 4 -5.98 -61.16 30.32
N LEU A 5 -5.30 -61.96 29.51
CA LEU A 5 -4.49 -61.47 28.38
C LEU A 5 -5.36 -60.92 27.24
N ILE A 6 -6.50 -61.57 26.99
CA ILE A 6 -7.46 -61.11 25.94
C ILE A 6 -8.11 -59.80 26.40
N ASP A 7 -8.57 -59.69 27.64
CA ASP A 7 -9.20 -58.50 28.19
C ASP A 7 -8.20 -57.32 28.25
N GLY A 8 -6.94 -57.58 28.66
CA GLY A 8 -5.89 -56.58 28.65
C GLY A 8 -5.52 -56.09 27.24
N ALA A 9 -5.45 -57.02 26.27
CA ALA A 9 -5.22 -56.64 24.87
C ALA A 9 -6.40 -55.80 24.29
N ALA A 10 -7.63 -56.17 24.60
CA ALA A 10 -8.81 -55.41 24.15
C ALA A 10 -8.82 -53.99 24.71
N ILE A 11 -8.52 -53.82 25.98
CA ILE A 11 -8.39 -52.48 26.62
C ILE A 11 -7.26 -51.69 25.96
N PHE A 12 -6.07 -52.29 25.77
CA PHE A 12 -4.95 -51.64 25.14
C PHE A 12 -5.26 -51.18 23.71
N PHE A 13 -5.87 -52.01 22.88
CA PHE A 13 -6.31 -51.65 21.52
C PHE A 13 -7.38 -50.56 21.53
N SER A 14 -8.33 -50.59 22.47
CA SER A 14 -9.35 -49.55 22.61
C SER A 14 -8.73 -48.18 22.94
N ILE A 15 -7.75 -48.17 23.85
CA ILE A 15 -7.01 -46.94 24.21
C ILE A 15 -6.22 -46.40 22.99
N LEU A 16 -5.48 -47.28 22.29
CA LEU A 16 -4.76 -46.87 21.08
C LEU A 16 -5.70 -46.36 19.98
N ALA A 17 -6.84 -46.99 19.77
CA ALA A 17 -7.84 -46.55 18.80
C ALA A 17 -8.39 -45.15 19.20
N SER A 18 -8.69 -44.93 20.49
CA SER A 18 -9.16 -43.66 20.99
C SER A 18 -8.12 -42.53 20.77
N PHE A 19 -6.86 -42.78 21.08
CA PHE A 19 -5.78 -41.82 20.82
C PHE A 19 -5.57 -41.53 19.33
N SER A 20 -5.72 -42.58 18.49
CA SER A 20 -5.61 -42.43 17.04
C SER A 20 -6.73 -41.54 16.46
N VAL A 21 -7.95 -41.71 16.95
CA VAL A 21 -9.12 -40.92 16.56
C VAL A 21 -8.97 -39.49 17.04
N GLU A 22 -8.51 -39.27 18.29
CA GLU A 22 -8.32 -37.93 18.83
C GLU A 22 -7.20 -37.17 18.07
N ASN A 23 -6.04 -37.78 17.84
CA ASN A 23 -4.97 -37.21 17.04
C ASN A 23 -5.44 -36.86 15.60
N TYR A 24 -6.24 -37.73 14.97
CA TYR A 24 -6.78 -37.46 13.65
C TYR A 24 -7.72 -36.24 13.66
N ARG A 25 -8.57 -36.14 14.68
CA ARG A 25 -9.50 -35.04 14.86
C ARG A 25 -8.75 -33.71 15.09
N GLU A 26 -7.74 -33.72 15.95
CA GLU A 26 -6.89 -32.56 16.18
C GLU A 26 -6.16 -32.10 14.89
N ASP A 27 -5.69 -33.06 14.08
CA ASP A 27 -4.99 -32.73 12.83
C ASP A 27 -5.94 -32.11 11.79
N LEU A 28 -7.20 -32.56 11.74
CA LEU A 28 -8.25 -31.99 10.89
C LEU A 28 -8.57 -30.55 11.34
N GLU A 29 -8.74 -30.34 12.65
CA GLU A 29 -9.01 -29.03 13.23
C GLU A 29 -7.86 -28.04 12.97
N LYS A 30 -6.61 -28.45 13.17
CA LYS A 30 -5.41 -27.64 12.87
C LYS A 30 -5.33 -27.27 11.38
N LYS A 31 -5.71 -28.19 10.49
CA LYS A 31 -5.76 -27.92 9.04
C LYS A 31 -6.87 -26.93 8.67
N SER A 32 -8.06 -27.07 9.29
CA SER A 32 -9.17 -26.15 9.08
C SER A 32 -8.79 -24.74 9.54
N ILE A 33 -8.26 -24.59 10.75
CA ILE A 33 -7.81 -23.29 11.29
C ILE A 33 -6.75 -22.64 10.39
N LEU A 34 -5.78 -23.42 9.89
CA LEU A 34 -4.78 -22.90 8.96
C LEU A 34 -5.40 -22.46 7.64
N ASN A 35 -6.33 -23.26 7.08
CA ASN A 35 -7.04 -22.94 5.85
C ASN A 35 -7.79 -21.59 5.98
N ASP A 36 -8.56 -21.43 7.05
CA ASP A 36 -9.32 -20.21 7.31
C ASP A 36 -8.39 -18.99 7.52
N SER A 37 -7.28 -19.20 8.22
CA SER A 37 -6.25 -18.17 8.41
C SER A 37 -5.65 -17.72 7.07
N VAL A 38 -5.36 -18.65 6.15
CA VAL A 38 -4.79 -18.28 4.84
C VAL A 38 -5.83 -17.60 3.96
N ILE A 39 -7.10 -18.00 4.04
CA ILE A 39 -8.21 -17.33 3.33
C ILE A 39 -8.36 -15.88 3.83
N THR A 40 -8.38 -15.66 5.14
CA THR A 40 -8.48 -14.31 5.72
C THR A 40 -7.26 -13.44 5.34
N LEU A 41 -6.06 -14.01 5.32
CA LEU A 41 -4.89 -13.32 4.77
C LEU A 41 -5.09 -12.96 3.29
N GLY A 42 -5.71 -13.85 2.51
CA GLY A 42 -6.06 -13.58 1.11
C GLY A 42 -7.04 -12.41 0.96
N GLU A 43 -7.96 -12.24 1.89
CA GLU A 43 -8.88 -11.10 1.95
C GLU A 43 -8.12 -9.79 2.25
N GLU A 44 -7.21 -9.76 3.23
CA GLU A 44 -6.32 -8.60 3.51
C GLU A 44 -5.48 -8.24 2.27
N ILE A 45 -4.88 -9.23 1.60
CA ILE A 45 -4.10 -8.99 0.38
C ILE A 45 -4.99 -8.46 -0.76
N SER A 46 -6.23 -8.91 -0.86
CA SER A 46 -7.19 -8.41 -1.85
C SER A 46 -7.57 -6.95 -1.59
N ASN A 47 -7.74 -6.56 -0.32
CA ASN A 47 -7.93 -5.17 0.05
C ASN A 47 -6.70 -4.33 -0.33
N ASN A 48 -5.50 -4.85 -0.10
CA ASN A 48 -4.25 -4.20 -0.51
C ASN A 48 -4.13 -4.08 -2.04
N VAL A 49 -4.68 -5.00 -2.83
CA VAL A 49 -4.76 -4.86 -4.29
C VAL A 49 -5.60 -3.63 -4.67
N GLU A 50 -6.78 -3.46 -4.07
CA GLU A 50 -7.65 -2.32 -4.38
C GLU A 50 -7.04 -0.99 -3.89
N TYR A 51 -6.48 -0.97 -2.68
CA TYR A 51 -5.72 0.17 -2.17
C TYR A 51 -4.57 0.56 -3.13
N THR A 52 -3.78 -0.42 -3.57
CA THR A 52 -2.63 -0.19 -4.45
C THR A 52 -3.06 0.36 -5.82
N LYS A 53 -4.18 -0.11 -6.39
CA LYS A 53 -4.74 0.42 -7.65
C LYS A 53 -5.11 1.89 -7.52
N GLU A 54 -5.83 2.26 -6.47
CA GLU A 54 -6.24 3.64 -6.25
C GLU A 54 -5.03 4.54 -5.96
N HIS A 55 -4.08 4.06 -5.14
CA HIS A 55 -2.84 4.77 -4.87
C HIS A 55 -2.02 5.00 -6.14
N LEU A 56 -1.85 3.98 -6.98
CA LEU A 56 -1.16 4.06 -8.27
C LEU A 56 -1.81 5.12 -9.19
N LYS A 57 -3.13 5.14 -9.25
CA LYS A 57 -3.88 6.15 -10.03
C LYS A 57 -3.57 7.56 -9.54
N GLN A 58 -3.57 7.79 -8.23
CA GLN A 58 -3.25 9.10 -7.66
C GLN A 58 -1.79 9.50 -7.94
N ILE A 59 -0.83 8.57 -7.84
CA ILE A 59 0.58 8.86 -8.17
C ILE A 59 0.73 9.21 -9.65
N LYS A 60 0.03 8.53 -10.57
CA LYS A 60 0.01 8.90 -12.00
C LYS A 60 -0.61 10.29 -12.23
N ASN A 61 -1.60 10.67 -11.45
CA ASN A 61 -2.18 12.02 -11.52
C ASN A 61 -1.18 13.09 -11.03
N ILE A 62 -0.41 12.80 -9.98
CA ILE A 62 0.67 13.67 -9.50
C ILE A 62 1.79 13.77 -10.55
N GLU A 63 2.17 12.67 -11.16
CA GLU A 63 3.16 12.63 -12.24
C GLU A 63 2.72 13.51 -13.41
N TYR A 64 1.50 13.32 -13.91
CA TYR A 64 0.91 14.12 -14.99
C TYR A 64 0.89 15.63 -14.67
N MET A 65 0.46 15.99 -13.45
CA MET A 65 0.49 17.38 -12.97
C MET A 65 1.92 17.94 -12.97
N THR A 66 2.87 17.16 -12.45
CA THR A 66 4.28 17.55 -12.36
C THR A 66 4.89 17.76 -13.75
N GLU A 67 4.62 16.86 -14.69
CA GLU A 67 5.05 16.97 -16.08
C GLU A 67 4.45 18.22 -16.75
N TYR A 68 3.15 18.46 -16.56
CA TYR A 68 2.49 19.66 -17.08
C TYR A 68 3.13 20.94 -16.56
N ILE A 69 3.42 21.03 -15.25
CA ILE A 69 4.11 22.16 -14.64
C ILE A 69 5.47 22.40 -15.31
N ILE A 70 6.26 21.35 -15.52
CA ILE A 70 7.60 21.45 -16.12
C ILE A 70 7.54 21.95 -17.56
N ASN A 71 6.64 21.38 -18.36
CA ASN A 71 6.51 21.66 -19.78
C ASN A 71 6.00 23.08 -20.05
N ASN A 72 5.13 23.59 -19.19
CA ASN A 72 4.52 24.90 -19.32
C ASN A 72 5.10 25.95 -18.35
N TYR A 73 6.20 25.68 -17.67
CA TYR A 73 6.69 26.34 -16.47
C TYR A 73 6.64 27.87 -16.54
N TYR A 74 7.14 28.48 -17.63
CA TYR A 74 7.20 29.93 -17.77
C TYR A 74 5.92 30.58 -18.30
N SER A 75 5.02 29.82 -18.91
CA SER A 75 3.70 30.25 -19.37
C SER A 75 2.55 29.80 -18.47
N LEU A 76 2.85 28.91 -17.49
CA LEU A 76 1.87 28.28 -16.62
C LEU A 76 0.98 29.30 -15.91
N LYS A 77 -0.32 29.06 -15.95
CA LYS A 77 -1.32 29.74 -15.13
C LYS A 77 -1.82 28.79 -14.04
N ILE A 78 -1.90 29.29 -12.81
CA ILE A 78 -2.29 28.46 -11.65
C ILE A 78 -3.71 27.89 -11.83
N GLU A 79 -4.61 28.62 -12.47
CA GLU A 79 -5.98 28.19 -12.74
C GLU A 79 -6.03 26.94 -13.67
N GLU A 80 -5.01 26.73 -14.48
CA GLU A 80 -4.87 25.51 -15.29
C GLU A 80 -4.62 24.29 -14.41
N LEU A 81 -3.88 24.42 -13.29
CA LEU A 81 -3.64 23.35 -12.34
C LEU A 81 -4.94 22.92 -11.65
N TYR A 82 -5.84 23.87 -11.36
CA TYR A 82 -7.15 23.54 -10.81
C TYR A 82 -7.97 22.67 -11.78
N SER A 83 -7.97 23.05 -13.06
CA SER A 83 -8.65 22.28 -14.11
C SER A 83 -8.07 20.88 -14.28
N ILE A 84 -6.73 20.76 -14.25
CA ILE A 84 -6.04 19.48 -14.34
C ILE A 84 -6.39 18.59 -13.15
N HIS A 85 -6.32 19.13 -11.93
CA HIS A 85 -6.64 18.37 -10.72
C HIS A 85 -8.10 17.94 -10.67
N ASN A 86 -9.04 18.75 -11.15
CA ASN A 86 -10.46 18.36 -11.22
C ASN A 86 -10.67 17.12 -12.10
N ASN A 87 -9.88 16.95 -13.16
CA ASN A 87 -9.95 15.81 -14.07
C ASN A 87 -9.06 14.64 -13.62
N ASN A 88 -7.96 14.93 -12.92
CA ASN A 88 -6.96 13.97 -12.44
C ASN A 88 -6.69 14.20 -10.94
N PRO A 89 -7.66 13.90 -10.07
CA PRO A 89 -7.58 14.27 -8.66
C PRO A 89 -6.57 13.40 -7.87
N PHE A 90 -5.86 14.04 -6.93
CA PHE A 90 -4.96 13.40 -5.98
C PHE A 90 -4.96 14.07 -4.60
N LEU A 91 -5.28 15.38 -4.51
CA LEU A 91 -5.45 16.03 -3.21
C LEU A 91 -6.81 15.65 -2.65
N HIS A 92 -6.81 15.07 -1.45
CA HIS A 92 -8.01 14.55 -0.84
C HIS A 92 -7.96 14.63 0.69
N GLY A 93 -9.15 14.55 1.29
CA GLY A 93 -9.36 14.22 2.68
C GLY A 93 -10.21 12.95 2.78
N PHE A 94 -10.56 12.56 4.00
CA PHE A 94 -11.47 11.45 4.25
C PHE A 94 -12.76 11.97 4.86
N ASP A 95 -13.89 11.38 4.49
CA ASP A 95 -15.15 11.60 5.17
C ASP A 95 -15.21 10.81 6.51
N ILE A 96 -16.32 10.95 7.25
CA ILE A 96 -16.53 10.27 8.52
C ILE A 96 -16.47 8.73 8.39
N ASN A 97 -16.76 8.20 7.19
CA ASN A 97 -16.75 6.76 6.90
C ASN A 97 -15.40 6.29 6.30
N GLY A 98 -14.38 7.14 6.30
CA GLY A 98 -13.06 6.81 5.74
C GLY A 98 -12.99 6.81 4.21
N LYS A 99 -14.05 7.28 3.51
CA LYS A 99 -14.04 7.36 2.05
C LYS A 99 -13.22 8.54 1.55
N ILE A 100 -12.47 8.31 0.49
CA ILE A 100 -11.68 9.37 -0.17
C ILE A 100 -12.63 10.44 -0.72
N LYS A 101 -12.37 11.69 -0.32
CA LYS A 101 -13.09 12.87 -0.79
C LYS A 101 -12.09 13.85 -1.41
N TYR A 102 -12.06 13.89 -2.73
CA TYR A 102 -11.17 14.77 -3.46
C TYR A 102 -11.53 16.25 -3.29
N ILE A 103 -10.50 17.10 -3.18
CA ILE A 103 -10.65 18.55 -3.14
C ILE A 103 -11.15 19.04 -4.50
N LYS A 104 -12.18 19.91 -4.50
CA LYS A 104 -12.76 20.52 -5.70
C LYS A 104 -12.79 22.05 -5.65
N GLN A 105 -12.54 22.61 -4.47
CA GLN A 105 -12.45 24.05 -4.24
C GLN A 105 -11.03 24.34 -3.76
N TYR A 106 -10.40 25.30 -4.39
CA TYR A 106 -8.98 25.60 -4.15
C TYR A 106 -8.86 26.97 -3.52
N SER A 107 -8.24 27.03 -2.37
CA SER A 107 -7.72 28.25 -1.79
C SER A 107 -6.29 28.49 -2.25
N ASP A 108 -5.73 29.62 -1.90
CA ASP A 108 -4.34 29.94 -2.22
C ASP A 108 -3.35 28.94 -1.59
N GLY A 109 -3.68 28.34 -0.43
CA GLY A 109 -2.85 27.36 0.25
C GLY A 109 -2.69 26.02 -0.51
N GLU A 110 -3.66 25.61 -1.34
CA GLU A 110 -3.53 24.37 -2.12
C GLU A 110 -2.54 24.51 -3.28
N ILE A 111 -2.11 25.73 -3.63
CA ILE A 111 -1.14 25.95 -4.73
C ILE A 111 0.17 25.25 -4.43
N THR A 112 0.71 25.42 -3.22
CA THR A 112 1.96 24.73 -2.81
C THR A 112 1.82 23.22 -2.89
N SER A 113 0.62 22.70 -2.60
CA SER A 113 0.34 21.27 -2.64
C SER A 113 0.47 20.68 -4.05
N PHE A 114 0.23 21.42 -5.13
CA PHE A 114 0.47 20.93 -6.48
C PHE A 114 1.95 20.70 -6.78
N PHE A 115 2.82 21.53 -6.20
CA PHE A 115 4.26 21.39 -6.35
C PHE A 115 4.86 20.35 -5.40
N TYR A 116 4.35 20.27 -4.19
CA TYR A 116 4.85 19.38 -3.15
C TYR A 116 4.26 17.97 -3.19
N ALA A 117 3.04 17.79 -3.72
CA ALA A 117 2.24 16.58 -3.58
C ALA A 117 3.03 15.27 -3.50
N TRP A 118 2.79 14.52 -2.46
CA TRP A 118 3.22 13.14 -2.25
C TRP A 118 2.10 12.43 -1.50
N LEU A 119 2.09 11.09 -1.53
CA LEU A 119 1.12 10.28 -0.81
C LEU A 119 1.87 9.27 0.06
N ALA A 120 1.47 9.16 1.33
CA ALA A 120 1.96 8.12 2.22
C ALA A 120 1.59 6.74 1.67
N TRP A 121 2.39 5.73 1.99
CA TRP A 121 2.14 4.34 1.67
C TRP A 121 1.73 3.61 2.93
N GLU A 122 0.47 3.15 3.01
CA GLU A 122 -0.13 2.64 4.24
C GLU A 122 -1.04 1.43 3.94
N PRO A 123 -0.49 0.29 3.46
CA PRO A 123 -1.27 -0.92 3.24
C PRO A 123 -1.66 -1.58 4.56
N GLU A 124 -2.69 -2.43 4.52
CA GLU A 124 -3.07 -3.27 5.66
C GLU A 124 -2.06 -4.41 5.85
N ASN A 125 -1.67 -4.69 7.11
CA ASN A 125 -0.75 -5.78 7.44
C ASN A 125 -1.05 -6.46 8.78
N ILE A 126 -2.20 -6.17 9.38
CA ILE A 126 -2.57 -6.63 10.72
C ILE A 126 -2.66 -8.15 10.76
N PHE A 127 -3.31 -8.74 9.75
CA PHE A 127 -3.51 -10.19 9.72
C PHE A 127 -2.21 -10.93 9.39
N PHE A 128 -1.42 -10.40 8.47
CA PHE A 128 -0.07 -10.93 8.20
C PHE A 128 0.77 -10.96 9.47
N LEU A 129 0.84 -9.86 10.23
CA LEU A 129 1.58 -9.80 11.50
C LEU A 129 1.06 -10.80 12.55
N SER A 130 -0.26 -11.00 12.61
CA SER A 130 -0.86 -12.01 13.47
C SER A 130 -0.40 -13.41 13.11
N MET A 131 -0.42 -13.77 11.81
CA MET A 131 0.06 -15.07 11.33
C MET A 131 1.56 -15.26 11.53
N LEU A 132 2.35 -14.20 11.36
CA LEU A 132 3.78 -14.22 11.61
C LEU A 132 4.08 -14.51 13.09
N ASN A 133 3.46 -13.74 14.00
CA ASN A 133 3.68 -13.85 15.45
C ASN A 133 3.19 -15.18 16.04
N SER A 134 2.11 -15.75 15.50
CA SER A 134 1.61 -17.07 15.91
C SER A 134 2.38 -18.25 15.31
N GLY A 135 3.28 -17.99 14.38
CA GLY A 135 3.98 -19.03 13.62
C GLY A 135 3.09 -19.76 12.59
N ALA A 136 1.88 -19.26 12.32
CA ALA A 136 0.95 -19.86 11.36
C ALA A 136 1.50 -19.81 9.92
N LEU A 137 2.26 -18.76 9.56
CA LEU A 137 2.92 -18.67 8.25
C LEU A 137 3.84 -19.87 7.98
N LEU A 138 4.56 -20.36 8.99
CA LEU A 138 5.48 -21.49 8.84
C LEU A 138 4.75 -22.82 8.57
N LYS A 139 3.46 -22.88 8.89
CA LYS A 139 2.62 -24.08 8.64
C LYS A 139 2.12 -24.17 7.20
N ILE A 140 2.25 -23.10 6.41
CA ILE A 140 1.93 -23.12 4.98
C ILE A 140 2.92 -24.04 4.27
N LYS A 141 2.42 -25.18 3.75
CA LYS A 141 3.24 -26.23 3.13
C LYS A 141 3.85 -25.78 1.80
N ASN A 142 3.10 -25.02 1.00
CA ASN A 142 3.60 -24.47 -0.25
C ASN A 142 4.66 -23.42 0.03
N THR A 143 5.92 -23.82 -0.09
CA THR A 143 7.08 -22.96 0.15
C THR A 143 7.13 -21.75 -0.80
N LYS A 144 6.64 -21.91 -2.04
CA LYS A 144 6.57 -20.80 -3.00
C LYS A 144 5.56 -19.76 -2.51
N LEU A 145 4.34 -20.18 -2.20
CA LEU A 145 3.30 -19.26 -1.67
C LEU A 145 3.78 -18.54 -0.42
N ARG A 146 4.39 -19.26 0.55
CA ARG A 146 4.91 -18.65 1.76
C ARG A 146 5.95 -17.56 1.47
N ARG A 147 6.92 -17.82 0.58
CA ARG A 147 7.95 -16.84 0.20
C ARG A 147 7.38 -15.64 -0.54
N GLU A 148 6.37 -15.84 -1.37
CA GLU A 148 5.68 -14.73 -2.05
C GLU A 148 4.94 -13.85 -1.03
N ILE A 149 4.22 -14.45 -0.06
CA ILE A 149 3.58 -13.73 1.04
C ILE A 149 4.63 -12.94 1.84
N GLU A 150 5.71 -13.57 2.30
CA GLU A 150 6.78 -12.88 3.02
C GLU A 150 7.35 -11.71 2.20
N SER A 151 7.56 -11.89 0.90
CA SER A 151 8.14 -10.89 0.01
C SER A 151 7.28 -9.65 -0.15
N ILE A 152 5.94 -9.79 -0.27
CA ILE A 152 5.04 -8.64 -0.44
C ILE A 152 4.91 -7.79 0.82
N TYR A 153 5.00 -8.39 2.02
CA TYR A 153 4.91 -7.69 3.31
C TYR A 153 6.26 -7.24 3.89
N THR A 154 7.36 -7.51 3.21
CA THR A 154 8.69 -7.12 3.65
C THR A 154 9.40 -6.34 2.54
N ARG A 155 10.27 -7.01 1.77
CA ARG A 155 11.16 -6.40 0.79
C ARG A 155 10.45 -5.52 -0.25
N GLN A 156 9.27 -5.96 -0.76
CA GLN A 156 8.58 -5.21 -1.80
C GLN A 156 7.84 -4.00 -1.21
N GLU A 157 7.16 -4.19 -0.09
CA GLU A 157 6.51 -3.10 0.64
C GLU A 157 7.52 -2.04 1.07
N GLU A 158 8.67 -2.46 1.65
CA GLU A 158 9.76 -1.56 2.04
C GLU A 158 10.29 -0.73 0.87
N ARG A 159 10.41 -1.33 -0.33
CA ARG A 159 10.81 -0.62 -1.54
C ARG A 159 9.79 0.46 -1.92
N VAL A 160 8.50 0.11 -1.98
CA VAL A 160 7.44 1.08 -2.31
C VAL A 160 7.39 2.21 -1.29
N ASN A 161 7.49 1.89 0.01
CA ASN A 161 7.53 2.89 1.07
C ASN A 161 8.79 3.77 0.99
N GLY A 162 9.94 3.19 0.72
CA GLY A 162 11.19 3.93 0.49
C GLY A 162 11.07 4.96 -0.63
N MET A 163 10.42 4.58 -1.75
CA MET A 163 10.16 5.50 -2.86
C MET A 163 9.13 6.58 -2.50
N ALA A 164 8.15 6.27 -1.65
CA ALA A 164 7.21 7.27 -1.13
C ALA A 164 7.93 8.33 -0.29
N LEU A 165 8.80 7.90 0.64
CA LEU A 165 9.62 8.80 1.46
C LEU A 165 10.63 9.62 0.63
N ALA A 166 11.26 9.02 -0.38
CA ALA A 166 12.14 9.72 -1.30
C ALA A 166 11.38 10.80 -2.09
N THR A 167 10.15 10.51 -2.55
CA THR A 167 9.30 11.47 -3.23
C THR A 167 8.91 12.64 -2.32
N LYS A 168 8.64 12.35 -1.04
CA LYS A 168 8.41 13.38 -0.01
C LYS A 168 9.62 14.29 0.12
N SER A 169 10.79 13.71 0.39
CA SER A 169 12.02 14.46 0.63
C SER A 169 12.43 15.34 -0.55
N ILE A 170 12.25 14.87 -1.80
CA ILE A 170 12.57 15.68 -2.99
C ILE A 170 11.54 16.78 -3.24
N GLY A 171 10.31 16.62 -2.72
CA GLY A 171 9.26 17.63 -2.81
C GLY A 171 9.37 18.76 -1.78
N GLU A 172 9.91 18.48 -0.59
CA GLU A 172 10.05 19.45 0.51
C GLU A 172 10.74 20.77 0.08
N PRO A 173 11.82 20.75 -0.70
CA PRO A 173 12.44 21.99 -1.18
C PRO A 173 11.52 22.90 -2.02
N SER A 174 10.39 22.41 -2.53
CA SER A 174 9.41 23.28 -3.17
C SER A 174 8.64 24.13 -2.17
N ILE A 175 8.33 23.60 -0.98
CA ILE A 175 7.73 24.38 0.12
C ILE A 175 8.71 25.45 0.59
N GLU A 176 9.96 25.05 0.87
CA GLU A 176 11.03 25.97 1.28
C GLU A 176 11.22 27.10 0.26
N TRP A 177 11.11 26.78 -1.04
CA TRP A 177 11.18 27.78 -2.10
C TRP A 177 10.04 28.81 -2.00
N PHE A 178 8.80 28.37 -1.78
CA PHE A 178 7.66 29.28 -1.60
C PHE A 178 7.84 30.13 -0.34
N GLU A 179 8.20 29.54 0.79
CA GLU A 179 8.42 30.24 2.06
C GLU A 179 9.56 31.30 1.93
N GLU A 180 10.68 30.92 1.27
CA GLU A 180 11.79 31.84 0.99
C GLU A 180 11.30 33.04 0.19
N LYS A 181 10.47 32.84 -0.83
CA LYS A 181 9.96 33.92 -1.68
C LYS A 181 8.87 34.74 -1.01
N GLU A 182 7.99 34.14 -0.20
CA GLU A 182 7.01 34.87 0.61
C GLU A 182 7.66 35.80 1.61
N ASN A 183 8.77 35.42 2.24
CA ASN A 183 9.53 36.27 3.17
C ASN A 183 10.12 37.55 2.53
N LEU A 184 10.19 37.60 1.21
CA LEU A 184 10.57 38.82 0.48
C LEU A 184 9.42 39.85 0.42
N TYR A 185 8.17 39.40 0.72
CA TYR A 185 7.02 40.28 0.81
C TYR A 185 6.63 40.47 2.28
N LYS A 186 6.44 41.68 2.67
CA LYS A 186 6.05 42.02 4.06
C LYS A 186 4.54 41.85 4.28
N SER A 187 3.98 40.66 4.21
CA SER A 187 2.58 40.28 4.40
C SER A 187 1.60 40.54 3.23
N ASP A 188 0.52 39.69 3.18
CA ASP A 188 -0.67 39.80 2.34
C ASP A 188 -0.52 39.51 0.84
N VAL A 189 0.52 38.83 0.43
CA VAL A 189 0.68 38.40 -0.98
C VAL A 189 0.14 36.97 -1.15
N LEU A 190 -0.66 36.78 -2.18
CA LEU A 190 -1.15 35.44 -2.54
C LEU A 190 -0.01 34.56 -3.07
N ILE A 191 -0.01 33.28 -2.73
CA ILE A 191 1.00 32.30 -3.16
C ILE A 191 1.09 32.23 -4.69
N LYS A 192 -0.03 32.38 -5.39
CA LYS A 192 -0.02 32.45 -6.86
C LYS A 192 0.80 33.63 -7.38
N ASP A 193 0.75 34.81 -6.72
CA ASP A 193 1.49 35.98 -7.12
C ASP A 193 2.99 35.82 -6.84
N VAL A 194 3.32 35.14 -5.71
CA VAL A 194 4.70 34.71 -5.41
C VAL A 194 5.24 33.85 -6.55
N PHE A 195 4.49 32.84 -7.00
CA PHE A 195 4.88 32.01 -8.13
C PHE A 195 5.09 32.82 -9.40
N TYR A 196 4.13 33.63 -9.80
CA TYR A 196 4.22 34.40 -11.04
C TYR A 196 5.41 35.37 -11.08
N LYS A 197 5.71 36.01 -9.96
CA LYS A 197 6.79 37.01 -9.85
C LYS A 197 8.18 36.39 -9.70
N HIS A 198 8.29 35.25 -9.00
CA HIS A 198 9.59 34.71 -8.59
C HIS A 198 9.93 33.36 -9.20
N ARG A 199 9.04 32.74 -10.01
CA ARG A 199 9.35 31.45 -10.64
C ARG A 199 10.70 31.49 -11.35
N ASP A 200 11.55 30.56 -10.99
CA ASP A 200 12.94 30.50 -11.42
C ASP A 200 13.36 29.07 -11.79
N GLN A 201 14.61 28.95 -12.24
CA GLN A 201 15.15 27.64 -12.63
C GLN A 201 15.32 26.70 -11.42
N LYS A 202 15.46 27.22 -10.18
CA LYS A 202 15.59 26.40 -8.97
C LYS A 202 14.34 25.57 -8.75
N LEU A 203 13.14 26.19 -8.72
CA LEU A 203 11.87 25.47 -8.57
C LEU A 203 11.63 24.51 -9.73
N LYS A 204 11.91 24.93 -10.99
CA LYS A 204 11.78 24.04 -12.16
C LYS A 204 12.66 22.78 -12.02
N ASN A 205 13.87 22.90 -11.51
CA ASN A 205 14.77 21.77 -11.31
C ASN A 205 14.27 20.84 -10.19
N ILE A 206 13.69 21.37 -9.12
CA ILE A 206 13.03 20.56 -8.07
C ILE A 206 11.94 19.71 -8.70
N MET A 207 11.08 20.32 -9.53
CA MET A 207 10.00 19.59 -10.22
C MET A 207 10.53 18.49 -11.16
N LYS A 208 11.63 18.75 -11.89
CA LYS A 208 12.26 17.73 -12.75
C LYS A 208 12.79 16.54 -11.96
N ASN A 209 13.43 16.79 -10.82
CA ASN A 209 13.95 15.75 -9.96
C ASN A 209 12.79 14.91 -9.37
N LYS A 210 11.72 15.59 -8.95
CA LYS A 210 10.49 14.94 -8.49
C LYS A 210 9.89 14.03 -9.57
N LEU A 211 9.78 14.50 -10.81
CA LEU A 211 9.26 13.71 -11.93
C LEU A 211 10.05 12.41 -12.13
N GLY A 212 11.39 12.49 -12.08
CA GLY A 212 12.25 11.31 -12.20
C GLY A 212 11.98 10.25 -11.12
N LEU A 213 11.73 10.69 -9.87
CA LEU A 213 11.37 9.78 -8.77
C LEU A 213 9.96 9.22 -8.91
N LEU A 214 8.99 10.02 -9.38
CA LEU A 214 7.62 9.57 -9.60
C LEU A 214 7.56 8.43 -10.63
N ASN A 215 8.34 8.52 -11.72
CA ASN A 215 8.43 7.46 -12.72
C ASN A 215 8.93 6.13 -12.12
N ASN A 216 9.98 6.19 -11.29
CA ASN A 216 10.50 5.02 -10.59
C ASN A 216 9.48 4.46 -9.59
N ARG A 217 8.81 5.35 -8.84
CA ARG A 217 7.78 4.97 -7.88
C ARG A 217 6.60 4.26 -8.54
N ILE A 218 6.13 4.77 -9.69
CA ILE A 218 5.07 4.13 -10.47
C ILE A 218 5.46 2.71 -10.85
N SER A 219 6.67 2.53 -11.38
CA SER A 219 7.18 1.20 -11.76
C SER A 219 7.24 0.24 -10.57
N ASP A 220 7.70 0.70 -9.40
CA ASP A 220 7.76 -0.13 -8.19
C ASP A 220 6.37 -0.51 -7.68
N ILE A 221 5.40 0.42 -7.73
CA ILE A 221 4.00 0.13 -7.34
C ILE A 221 3.34 -0.84 -8.33
N GLU A 222 3.58 -0.72 -9.64
CA GLU A 222 3.05 -1.64 -10.65
C GLU A 222 3.59 -3.06 -10.44
N ASN A 223 4.88 -3.21 -10.16
CA ASN A 223 5.49 -4.50 -9.84
C ASN A 223 4.93 -5.09 -8.54
N TYR A 224 4.73 -4.26 -7.52
CA TYR A 224 4.11 -4.67 -6.25
C TYR A 224 2.67 -5.14 -6.45
N LEU A 225 1.87 -4.37 -7.20
CA LEU A 225 0.49 -4.73 -7.54
C LEU A 225 0.40 -6.09 -8.24
N GLN A 226 1.29 -6.35 -9.20
CA GLN A 226 1.36 -7.64 -9.87
C GLN A 226 1.69 -8.77 -8.89
N SER A 227 2.60 -8.54 -7.95
CA SER A 227 2.94 -9.53 -6.92
C SER A 227 1.78 -9.83 -5.98
N LEU A 228 1.04 -8.81 -5.52
CA LEU A 228 -0.18 -8.99 -4.74
C LEU A 228 -1.21 -9.85 -5.47
N GLN A 229 -1.49 -9.53 -6.74
CA GLN A 229 -2.44 -10.27 -7.57
C GLN A 229 -2.02 -11.73 -7.77
N ASN A 230 -0.73 -12.00 -7.92
CA ASN A 230 -0.21 -13.35 -8.03
C ASN A 230 -0.42 -14.15 -6.73
N VAL A 231 -0.19 -13.53 -5.56
CA VAL A 231 -0.41 -14.19 -4.27
C VAL A 231 -1.89 -14.49 -4.04
N VAL A 232 -2.79 -13.54 -4.33
CA VAL A 232 -4.25 -13.77 -4.26
C VAL A 232 -4.66 -14.96 -5.13
N LYS A 233 -4.14 -15.04 -6.35
CA LYS A 233 -4.42 -16.16 -7.27
C LYS A 233 -3.90 -17.49 -6.73
N LEU A 234 -2.71 -17.53 -6.13
CA LEU A 234 -2.15 -18.73 -5.53
C LEU A 234 -2.99 -19.19 -4.33
N ILE A 235 -3.37 -18.28 -3.43
CA ILE A 235 -4.24 -18.58 -2.29
C ILE A 235 -5.56 -19.15 -2.79
N SER A 236 -6.24 -18.48 -3.71
CA SER A 236 -7.55 -18.90 -4.23
C SER A 236 -7.51 -20.27 -4.95
N SER A 237 -6.35 -20.67 -5.49
CA SER A 237 -6.20 -21.98 -6.13
C SER A 237 -5.97 -23.11 -5.15
N GLU A 238 -5.39 -22.86 -3.99
CA GLU A 238 -4.97 -23.88 -3.03
C GLU A 238 -5.88 -23.98 -1.79
N TYR A 239 -6.49 -22.85 -1.41
CA TYR A 239 -7.30 -22.74 -0.20
C TYR A 239 -8.73 -22.36 -0.58
N LYS A 240 -9.69 -23.15 -0.13
CA LYS A 240 -11.12 -22.95 -0.42
C LYS A 240 -11.89 -22.91 0.89
N LYS A 241 -12.95 -22.09 0.95
CA LYS A 241 -13.91 -22.17 2.05
C LYS A 241 -14.45 -23.60 2.07
N LEU A 242 -14.37 -24.26 3.21
CA LEU A 242 -15.01 -25.54 3.45
C LEU A 242 -16.49 -25.22 3.69
N ASP A 243 -17.36 -25.71 2.80
CA ASP A 243 -18.81 -25.62 2.94
C ASP A 243 -19.30 -26.42 4.14
#